data_7cb34397f5158605bc58cbde4d09e857
#
_entry.id   7cb34397f5158605bc58cbde4d09e857
#
_cell.length_a   1.000
_cell.length_b   1.000
_cell.length_c   1.000
_cell.angle_alpha   90.00
_cell.angle_beta   90.00
_cell.angle_gamma   90.00
#
_symmetry.space_group_name_H-M   'P 1'
#
loop_
_entity.id
_entity.type
_entity.pdbx_description
1 polymer ?
#
loop_
_entity_poly.entity_id
_entity_poly.type
_entity_poly.pdbx_seq_one_letter_code
_entity_poly.pdbx_strand_id
1 'polypeptide(L)'
;METRLRILLIEDGLPKPEVQMPLQDETGSLIARPDLCYPEERIVVEYDGATHRESVAADNRRQNRLIDAGYRVLRFTAGDLLHRPSSVSALVRRALSA
;
A
#
# COMPACT_ATOMS: atom_id res chain seq x y z
N MET A 1 0.25 2.34 -13.13
CA MET A 1 -0.38 1.16 -12.50
C MET A 1 -0.98 1.42 -11.13
N GLU A 2 -0.45 2.38 -10.38
CA GLU A 2 -1.08 2.72 -9.09
C GLU A 2 -2.50 3.25 -9.25
N THR A 3 -2.77 4.00 -10.32
CA THR A 3 -4.13 4.44 -10.62
C THR A 3 -5.05 3.24 -10.88
N ARG A 4 -4.52 2.24 -11.59
CA ARG A 4 -5.28 1.04 -11.89
C ARG A 4 -5.60 0.25 -10.61
N LEU A 5 -4.62 0.19 -9.69
CA LEU A 5 -4.81 -0.45 -8.39
C LEU A 5 -5.92 0.25 -7.60
N ARG A 6 -5.89 1.59 -7.57
CA ARG A 6 -6.90 2.38 -6.87
C ARG A 6 -8.30 2.15 -7.45
N ILE A 7 -8.40 2.17 -8.78
CA ILE A 7 -9.68 1.96 -9.45
C ILE A 7 -10.21 0.57 -9.17
N LEU A 8 -9.35 -0.45 -9.19
CA LEU A 8 -9.75 -1.81 -8.90
C LEU A 8 -10.40 -1.91 -7.52
N LEU A 9 -9.78 -1.33 -6.51
CA LEU A 9 -10.31 -1.39 -5.15
C LEU A 9 -11.65 -0.70 -5.04
N ILE A 10 -11.79 0.47 -5.64
CA ILE A 10 -13.05 1.23 -5.61
C ILE A 10 -14.15 0.47 -6.35
N GLU A 11 -13.86 -0.08 -7.52
CA GLU A 11 -14.86 -0.81 -8.30
C GLU A 11 -15.31 -2.08 -7.60
N ASP A 12 -14.44 -2.68 -6.80
CA ASP A 12 -14.81 -3.86 -6.03
C ASP A 12 -15.51 -3.54 -4.71
N GLY A 13 -15.89 -2.29 -4.52
CA GLY A 13 -16.72 -1.89 -3.38
C GLY A 13 -15.94 -1.56 -2.12
N LEU A 14 -14.62 -1.46 -2.20
CA LEU A 14 -13.81 -1.08 -1.04
C LEU A 14 -13.84 0.43 -0.84
N PRO A 15 -13.61 0.91 0.39
CA PRO A 15 -13.55 2.34 0.64
C PRO A 15 -12.47 3.00 -0.22
N LYS A 16 -12.68 4.28 -0.52
CA LYS A 16 -11.70 5.04 -1.30
C LYS A 16 -10.44 5.28 -0.45
N PRO A 17 -9.26 4.82 -0.90
CA PRO A 17 -8.04 5.04 -0.15
C PRO A 17 -7.51 6.46 -0.36
N GLU A 18 -6.66 6.92 0.57
CA GLU A 18 -5.92 8.16 0.41
C GLU A 18 -4.75 7.92 -0.53
N VAL A 19 -4.46 8.89 -1.39
CA VAL A 19 -3.41 8.80 -2.40
C VAL A 19 -2.22 9.66 -1.96
N GLN A 20 -1.02 9.07 -1.94
CA GLN A 20 0.22 9.80 -1.65
C GLN A 20 0.19 10.57 -0.33
N MET A 21 -0.55 10.10 0.64
CA MET A 21 -0.67 10.75 1.93
C MET A 21 0.65 10.60 2.72
N PRO A 22 1.21 11.70 3.24
CA PRO A 22 2.44 11.58 4.04
C PRO A 22 2.15 10.91 5.38
N LEU A 23 2.93 9.90 5.71
CA LEU A 23 2.83 9.19 6.98
C LEU A 23 4.03 9.55 7.84
N GLN A 24 3.79 9.83 9.10
CA GLN A 24 4.79 10.27 10.04
C GLN A 24 4.87 9.33 11.24
N ASP A 25 6.05 9.30 11.89
CA ASP A 25 6.21 8.55 13.12
C ASP A 25 5.79 9.42 14.31
N GLU A 26 5.98 8.90 15.53
CA GLU A 26 5.60 9.60 16.76
C GLU A 26 6.29 10.93 16.94
N THR A 27 7.48 11.10 16.36
CA THR A 27 8.23 12.34 16.49
C THR A 27 7.86 13.37 15.43
N GLY A 28 6.98 13.02 14.51
CA GLY A 28 6.60 13.88 13.40
C GLY A 28 7.51 13.74 12.18
N SER A 29 8.46 12.82 12.22
CA SER A 29 9.35 12.58 11.08
C SER A 29 8.63 11.80 9.99
N LEU A 30 8.82 12.25 8.74
CA LEU A 30 8.21 11.58 7.60
C LEU A 30 8.78 10.18 7.42
N ILE A 31 7.90 9.19 7.34
CA ILE A 31 8.29 7.81 7.03
C ILE A 31 8.23 7.58 5.53
N ALA A 32 7.07 7.90 4.93
CA ALA A 32 6.83 7.59 3.53
C ALA A 32 5.59 8.30 3.01
N ARG A 33 5.46 8.33 1.67
CA ARG A 33 4.24 8.73 0.99
C ARG A 33 3.82 7.54 0.12
N PRO A 34 3.12 6.57 0.71
CA PRO A 34 2.75 5.38 -0.04
C PRO A 34 1.76 5.69 -1.16
N ASP A 35 1.70 4.81 -2.14
CA ASP A 35 0.78 4.98 -3.27
C ASP A 35 -0.65 5.17 -2.77
N LEU A 36 -1.10 4.25 -1.93
CA LEU A 36 -2.44 4.29 -1.34
C LEU A 36 -2.37 3.94 0.14
N CYS A 37 -3.27 4.49 0.94
CA CYS A 37 -3.37 4.06 2.33
C CYS A 37 -4.77 4.26 2.89
N TYR A 38 -5.05 3.49 3.94
CA TYR A 38 -6.23 3.63 4.77
C TYR A 38 -5.71 4.00 6.17
N PRO A 39 -5.59 5.29 6.46
CA PRO A 39 -4.89 5.72 7.68
C PRO A 39 -5.57 5.28 8.97
N GLU A 40 -6.90 5.23 8.99
CA GLU A 40 -7.61 4.82 10.21
C GLU A 40 -7.36 3.36 10.54
N GLU A 41 -7.30 2.50 9.53
CA GLU A 41 -7.02 1.08 9.71
C GLU A 41 -5.54 0.77 9.70
N ARG A 42 -4.70 1.76 9.45
CA ARG A 42 -3.24 1.63 9.38
C ARG A 42 -2.79 0.62 8.35
N ILE A 43 -3.34 0.73 7.16
CA ILE A 43 -3.02 -0.15 6.03
C ILE A 43 -2.41 0.67 4.91
N VAL A 44 -1.29 0.19 4.39
CA VAL A 44 -0.60 0.78 3.24
C VAL A 44 -0.70 -0.21 2.08
N VAL A 45 -1.08 0.28 0.91
CA VAL A 45 -1.20 -0.53 -0.30
C VAL A 45 -0.30 0.09 -1.35
N GLU A 46 0.65 -0.69 -1.86
CA GLU A 46 1.64 -0.20 -2.81
C GLU A 46 1.70 -1.05 -4.07
N TYR A 47 1.96 -0.38 -5.18
CA TYR A 47 2.27 -1.04 -6.43
C TYR A 47 3.78 -1.24 -6.52
N ASP A 48 4.20 -2.48 -6.74
CA ASP A 48 5.61 -2.84 -6.84
C ASP A 48 5.98 -2.95 -8.32
N GLY A 49 6.56 -1.88 -8.85
CA GLY A 49 6.94 -1.84 -10.26
C GLY A 49 8.23 -2.60 -10.53
N ALA A 50 8.25 -3.35 -11.63
CA ALA A 50 9.40 -4.17 -12.00
C ALA A 50 10.63 -3.35 -12.39
N THR A 51 10.45 -2.09 -12.76
CA THR A 51 11.56 -1.22 -13.19
C THR A 51 12.22 -0.50 -12.02
N HIS A 52 11.87 -0.89 -10.83
CA HIS A 52 12.35 -0.27 -9.62
C HIS A 52 13.88 -0.32 -9.54
N ARG A 53 14.51 0.82 -9.25
CA ARG A 53 15.96 0.96 -9.20
C ARG A 53 16.47 1.34 -7.82
N GLU A 54 15.59 1.50 -6.87
CA GLU A 54 15.98 1.88 -5.54
C GLU A 54 16.78 0.79 -4.87
N SER A 55 17.59 1.17 -3.91
CA SER A 55 18.32 0.21 -3.09
C SER A 55 17.32 -0.68 -2.36
N VAL A 56 17.53 -1.98 -2.44
CA VAL A 56 16.72 -2.95 -1.69
C VAL A 56 16.83 -2.66 -0.19
N ALA A 57 18.02 -2.30 0.28
CA ALA A 57 18.22 -1.98 1.69
C ALA A 57 17.42 -0.76 2.12
N ALA A 58 17.40 0.30 1.30
CA ALA A 58 16.65 1.51 1.62
C ALA A 58 15.15 1.22 1.63
N ASP A 59 14.66 0.43 0.68
CA ASP A 59 13.25 0.06 0.61
C ASP A 59 12.85 -0.78 1.81
N ASN A 60 13.70 -1.71 2.21
CA ASN A 60 13.44 -2.54 3.39
C ASN A 60 13.41 -1.70 4.67
N ARG A 61 14.31 -0.73 4.81
CA ARG A 61 14.30 0.16 5.97
C ARG A 61 13.01 0.97 6.03
N ARG A 62 12.56 1.49 4.91
CA ARG A 62 11.32 2.24 4.82
C ARG A 62 10.13 1.38 5.23
N GLN A 63 10.08 0.16 4.71
CA GLN A 63 9.00 -0.77 5.04
C GLN A 63 9.04 -1.16 6.52
N ASN A 64 10.23 -1.39 7.06
CA ASN A 64 10.36 -1.71 8.48
C ASN A 64 9.89 -0.57 9.37
N ARG A 65 10.15 0.68 8.96
CA ARG A 65 9.66 1.83 9.72
C ARG A 65 8.14 1.91 9.69
N LEU A 66 7.51 1.61 8.56
CA LEU A 66 6.06 1.57 8.45
C LEU A 66 5.48 0.51 9.39
N ILE A 67 6.06 -0.68 9.37
CA ILE A 67 5.60 -1.78 10.22
C ILE A 67 5.79 -1.42 11.69
N ASP A 68 6.92 -0.85 12.04
CA ASP A 68 7.20 -0.43 13.42
C ASP A 68 6.21 0.63 13.89
N ALA A 69 5.76 1.49 12.98
CA ALA A 69 4.76 2.53 13.30
C ALA A 69 3.34 1.96 13.35
N GLY A 70 3.17 0.66 13.18
CA GLY A 70 1.88 0.00 13.30
C GLY A 70 1.12 -0.17 12.00
N TYR A 71 1.77 0.07 10.88
CA TYR A 71 1.11 -0.10 9.58
C TYR A 71 1.31 -1.50 9.04
N ARG A 72 0.28 -2.01 8.38
CA ARG A 72 0.34 -3.24 7.62
C ARG A 72 0.57 -2.88 6.17
N VAL A 73 1.56 -3.49 5.54
CA VAL A 73 1.94 -3.15 4.16
C VAL A 73 1.56 -4.29 3.23
N LEU A 74 0.79 -3.96 2.20
CA LEU A 74 0.40 -4.90 1.14
C LEU A 74 0.98 -4.37 -0.16
N ARG A 75 1.69 -5.24 -0.89
CA ARG A 75 2.34 -4.85 -2.14
C ARG A 75 1.87 -5.76 -3.27
N PHE A 76 1.55 -5.16 -4.40
CA PHE A 76 1.04 -5.88 -5.55
C PHE A 76 1.81 -5.53 -6.80
N THR A 77 2.04 -6.54 -7.64
CA THR A 77 2.75 -6.38 -8.90
C THR A 77 1.77 -6.17 -10.06
N ALA A 78 2.30 -5.86 -11.24
CA ALA A 78 1.48 -5.77 -12.44
C ALA A 78 0.80 -7.12 -12.72
N GLY A 79 1.51 -8.23 -12.50
CA GLY A 79 0.94 -9.56 -12.68
C GLY A 79 -0.26 -9.81 -11.79
N ASP A 80 -0.19 -9.34 -10.54
CA ASP A 80 -1.33 -9.47 -9.64
C ASP A 80 -2.54 -8.71 -10.16
N LEU A 81 -2.34 -7.47 -10.61
CA LEU A 81 -3.44 -6.64 -11.10
C LEU A 81 -4.05 -7.19 -12.38
N LEU A 82 -3.23 -7.71 -13.27
CA LEU A 82 -3.68 -8.19 -14.57
C LEU A 82 -4.28 -9.59 -14.52
N HIS A 83 -3.73 -10.45 -13.67
CA HIS A 83 -4.11 -11.86 -13.67
C HIS A 83 -4.83 -12.34 -12.41
N ARG A 84 -4.77 -11.58 -11.32
CA ARG A 84 -5.37 -11.96 -10.04
C ARG A 84 -6.08 -10.79 -9.35
N PRO A 85 -6.88 -10.01 -10.10
CA PRO A 85 -7.50 -8.81 -9.50
C PRO A 85 -8.41 -9.13 -8.31
N SER A 86 -9.15 -10.24 -8.37
CA SER A 86 -10.02 -10.64 -7.27
C SER A 86 -9.25 -10.96 -6.01
N SER A 87 -8.06 -11.54 -6.16
CA SER A 87 -7.20 -11.84 -5.00
C SER A 87 -6.67 -10.57 -4.36
N VAL A 88 -6.34 -9.56 -5.17
CA VAL A 88 -5.89 -8.26 -4.68
C VAL A 88 -6.96 -7.64 -3.79
N SER A 89 -8.17 -7.51 -4.30
CA SER A 89 -9.29 -6.93 -3.55
C SER A 89 -9.61 -7.73 -2.31
N ALA A 90 -9.56 -9.06 -2.39
CA ALA A 90 -9.86 -9.92 -1.25
C ALA A 90 -8.85 -9.72 -0.12
N LEU A 91 -7.57 -9.59 -0.45
CA LEU A 91 -6.54 -9.34 0.57
C LEU A 91 -6.74 -7.99 1.26
N VAL A 92 -7.01 -6.95 0.49
CA VAL A 92 -7.25 -5.62 1.05
C VAL A 92 -8.51 -5.64 1.92
N ARG A 93 -9.57 -6.28 1.45
CA ARG A 93 -10.82 -6.38 2.20
C ARG A 93 -10.61 -7.07 3.53
N ARG A 94 -9.86 -8.17 3.54
CA ARG A 94 -9.57 -8.88 4.80
C ARG A 94 -8.76 -8.01 5.75
N ALA A 95 -7.79 -7.27 5.23
CA ALA A 95 -6.99 -6.38 6.07
C ALA A 95 -7.85 -5.30 6.70
N LEU A 96 -8.80 -4.74 5.94
CA LEU A 96 -9.70 -3.71 6.45
C LEU A 96 -10.67 -4.24 7.50
N SER A 97 -10.97 -5.54 7.47
CA SER A 97 -11.92 -6.16 8.39
C SER A 97 -11.27 -6.71 9.66
N ALA A 98 -9.95 -6.73 9.70
CA ALA A 98 -9.22 -7.33 10.80
C ALA A 98 -9.23 -6.45 12.05
#